data_c81403c016e3ef2289fcabd9d798fe72
#
_entry.id   c81403c016e3ef2289fcabd9d798fe72
#
_cell.length_a   1.000
_cell.length_b   1.000
_cell.length_c   1.000
_cell.angle_alpha   90.00
_cell.angle_beta   90.00
_cell.angle_gamma   90.00
#
_symmetry.space_group_name_H-M   'P 1'
#
loop_
_entity.id
_entity.type
_entity.pdbx_description
1 polymer ?
#
loop_
_entity_poly.entity_id
_entity_poly.type
_entity_poly.pdbx_seq_one_letter_code
_entity_poly.pdbx_strand_id
1 'polypeptide(L)'
;MYKRQEHGLTLGATGTHPWADYRRQRIIDTDHYHRVEDGLQYVAWRNNTFSLHAHVGVRGPDRAIRVCDRLRPVLPSILAISANSPFLDGRTSGLHSARTQTFTRSFPRCGIPDAFGSWDAYARYIDFLIATRSIIEYTQVWWSVRPHFSFGTVEVRICDIQATATESEALSALMLACVAQAAREEDEGRPSEDLPHRVIEENTWRAIRYGLDGQLIDLADGSSYSARGAIDRLLAWTEPVRSELAIDVAFPAANGAQRQRRMLADGAELREVYAEIMRQTEETYTMSDPSTWEAP
;
A
#
# COMPACT_ATOMS: atom_id res chain seq x y z
N MET A 1 1.08 19.16 8.25
CA MET A 1 0.40 20.14 7.41
C MET A 1 0.88 21.58 7.68
N TYR A 2 0.93 22.07 8.91
CA TYR A 2 1.37 23.45 9.26
C TYR A 2 2.74 23.83 8.72
N LYS A 3 3.77 23.00 8.88
CA LYS A 3 5.14 23.31 8.40
C LYS A 3 5.23 23.61 6.90
N ARG A 4 4.34 23.07 6.06
CA ARG A 4 4.39 23.35 4.61
C ARG A 4 3.94 24.77 4.26
N GLN A 5 2.91 25.28 4.96
CA GLN A 5 2.39 26.64 4.71
C GLN A 5 3.43 27.69 5.06
N GLU A 6 4.21 27.46 6.13
CA GLU A 6 5.34 28.31 6.52
C GLU A 6 6.44 28.36 5.44
N HIS A 7 6.54 27.34 4.59
CA HIS A 7 7.52 27.25 3.52
C HIS A 7 6.94 27.49 2.12
N GLY A 8 5.68 27.90 2.00
CA GLY A 8 5.02 28.12 0.71
C GLY A 8 4.90 26.87 -0.16
N LEU A 9 4.82 25.68 0.45
CA LEU A 9 4.73 24.40 -0.25
C LEU A 9 3.29 23.94 -0.39
N THR A 10 2.95 23.31 -1.51
CA THR A 10 1.66 22.66 -1.77
C THR A 10 1.83 21.15 -1.76
N LEU A 11 0.88 20.42 -1.17
CA LEU A 11 0.88 18.96 -1.17
C LEU A 11 0.02 18.41 -2.29
N GLY A 12 0.52 17.37 -2.97
CA GLY A 12 -0.25 16.57 -3.92
C GLY A 12 -0.10 15.09 -3.60
N ALA A 13 -1.18 14.46 -3.13
CA ALA A 13 -1.17 13.07 -2.71
C ALA A 13 -1.42 12.13 -3.90
N THR A 14 -0.34 11.68 -4.51
CA THR A 14 -0.30 10.64 -5.56
C THR A 14 0.87 9.70 -5.29
N GLY A 15 0.80 8.45 -5.74
CA GLY A 15 1.85 7.45 -5.43
C GLY A 15 3.24 7.80 -6.00
N THR A 16 3.31 8.57 -7.09
CA THR A 16 4.55 9.12 -7.67
C THR A 16 4.33 10.56 -8.06
N HIS A 17 5.33 11.42 -7.87
CA HIS A 17 5.29 12.75 -8.47
C HIS A 17 5.40 12.62 -10.00
N PRO A 18 4.49 13.23 -10.79
CA PRO A 18 4.41 12.97 -12.23
C PRO A 18 5.69 13.22 -13.03
N TRP A 19 6.52 14.19 -12.63
CA TRP A 19 7.74 14.57 -13.38
C TRP A 19 8.97 14.88 -12.52
N ALA A 20 8.91 14.65 -11.20
CA ALA A 20 10.09 14.90 -10.36
C ALA A 20 11.22 13.94 -10.72
N ASP A 21 12.40 14.52 -11.01
CA ASP A 21 13.61 13.74 -11.23
C ASP A 21 14.13 13.20 -9.89
N TYR A 22 14.08 11.88 -9.68
CA TYR A 22 14.54 11.24 -8.46
C TYR A 22 16.01 11.52 -8.13
N ARG A 23 16.86 11.74 -9.13
CA ARG A 23 18.29 12.08 -8.96
C ARG A 23 18.52 13.43 -8.31
N ARG A 24 17.53 14.30 -8.31
CA ARG A 24 17.56 15.64 -7.73
C ARG A 24 16.87 15.73 -6.37
N GLN A 25 16.29 14.63 -5.90
CA GLN A 25 15.66 14.59 -4.59
C GLN A 25 16.72 14.39 -3.51
N ARG A 26 16.56 15.11 -2.40
CA ARG A 26 17.46 14.98 -1.25
C ARG A 26 16.98 13.83 -0.38
N ILE A 27 17.89 13.00 0.06
CA ILE A 27 17.65 12.04 1.13
C ILE A 27 17.64 12.79 2.46
N ILE A 28 16.80 12.38 3.38
CA ILE A 28 16.68 12.97 4.71
C ILE A 28 18.04 12.84 5.42
N ASP A 29 18.58 13.98 5.92
CA ASP A 29 19.88 14.06 6.58
C ASP A 29 19.80 13.49 8.01
N THR A 30 19.80 12.15 8.10
CA THR A 30 19.89 11.40 9.37
C THR A 30 20.74 10.15 9.18
N ASP A 31 21.37 9.67 10.23
CA ASP A 31 22.21 8.47 10.21
C ASP A 31 21.47 7.24 9.68
N HIS A 32 20.16 7.11 9.97
CA HIS A 32 19.36 6.00 9.48
C HIS A 32 19.27 6.02 7.94
N TYR A 33 18.90 7.16 7.36
CA TYR A 33 18.74 7.26 5.91
C TYR A 33 20.07 7.25 5.16
N HIS A 34 21.16 7.75 5.74
CA HIS A 34 22.49 7.61 5.18
C HIS A 34 22.92 6.14 5.11
N ARG A 35 22.66 5.34 6.15
CA ARG A 35 22.90 3.89 6.10
C ARG A 35 22.06 3.17 5.03
N VAL A 36 20.82 3.60 4.81
CA VAL A 36 19.97 3.05 3.74
C VAL A 36 20.55 3.43 2.37
N GLU A 37 21.00 4.67 2.20
CA GLU A 37 21.65 5.12 0.96
C GLU A 37 22.94 4.36 0.69
N ASP A 38 23.82 4.24 1.68
CA ASP A 38 25.08 3.49 1.55
C ASP A 38 24.85 2.02 1.17
N GLY A 39 23.83 1.39 1.73
CA GLY A 39 23.51 0.00 1.46
C GLY A 39 22.80 -0.26 0.14
N LEU A 40 22.03 0.71 -0.38
CA LEU A 40 21.19 0.53 -1.56
C LEU A 40 21.62 1.37 -2.77
N GLN A 41 22.43 2.43 -2.57
CA GLN A 41 22.94 3.31 -3.63
C GLN A 41 21.81 3.81 -4.54
N TYR A 42 21.91 3.61 -5.85
CA TYR A 42 20.92 3.99 -6.85
C TYR A 42 19.48 3.60 -6.45
N VAL A 43 19.30 2.46 -5.80
CA VAL A 43 17.97 1.98 -5.38
C VAL A 43 17.37 2.89 -4.31
N ALA A 44 18.18 3.40 -3.36
CA ALA A 44 17.71 4.35 -2.35
C ALA A 44 17.13 5.62 -2.97
N TRP A 45 17.74 6.14 -4.04
CA TRP A 45 17.26 7.34 -4.73
C TRP A 45 15.90 7.15 -5.39
N ARG A 46 15.54 5.90 -5.74
CA ARG A 46 14.22 5.55 -6.29
C ARG A 46 13.10 5.52 -5.23
N ASN A 47 13.42 5.76 -3.95
CA ASN A 47 12.43 5.86 -2.86
C ASN A 47 11.72 7.23 -2.81
N ASN A 48 11.44 7.80 -3.98
CA ASN A 48 10.64 9.02 -4.14
C ASN A 48 9.18 8.67 -4.46
N THR A 49 8.63 7.72 -3.73
CA THR A 49 7.28 7.20 -3.89
C THR A 49 6.48 7.39 -2.60
N PHE A 50 5.16 7.50 -2.72
CA PHE A 50 4.28 7.83 -1.60
C PHE A 50 3.19 6.77 -1.44
N SER A 51 2.99 6.32 -0.22
CA SER A 51 2.08 5.22 0.11
C SER A 51 1.15 5.55 1.26
N LEU A 52 0.03 4.84 1.31
CA LEU A 52 -0.81 4.74 2.47
C LEU A 52 -0.51 3.41 3.18
N HIS A 53 -0.15 3.47 4.46
CA HIS A 53 0.06 2.30 5.30
C HIS A 53 -0.98 2.28 6.41
N ALA A 54 -1.46 1.08 6.75
CA ALA A 54 -2.33 0.87 7.89
C ALA A 54 -1.69 -0.12 8.87
N HIS A 55 -1.66 0.25 10.14
CA HIS A 55 -1.22 -0.59 11.25
C HIS A 55 -2.44 -1.03 12.05
N VAL A 56 -2.68 -2.32 12.12
CA VAL A 56 -3.80 -2.90 12.87
C VAL A 56 -3.25 -3.79 13.99
N GLY A 57 -3.65 -3.55 15.23
CA GLY A 57 -3.22 -4.31 16.40
C GLY A 57 -3.65 -5.78 16.30
N VAL A 58 -2.69 -6.70 16.39
CA VAL A 58 -2.94 -8.15 16.41
C VAL A 58 -2.13 -8.77 17.54
N ARG A 59 -2.84 -9.30 18.54
CA ARG A 59 -2.21 -9.93 19.70
C ARG A 59 -1.63 -11.30 19.36
N GLY A 60 -0.41 -11.54 19.81
CA GLY A 60 0.30 -12.81 19.66
C GLY A 60 1.11 -12.87 18.36
N PRO A 61 2.41 -13.21 18.46
CA PRO A 61 3.33 -13.19 17.32
C PRO A 61 2.96 -14.22 16.25
N ASP A 62 2.64 -15.46 16.62
CA ASP A 62 2.20 -16.48 15.66
C ASP A 62 0.91 -16.09 14.95
N ARG A 63 -0.06 -15.52 15.70
CA ARG A 63 -1.30 -15.04 15.12
C ARG A 63 -1.04 -13.91 14.11
N ALA A 64 -0.17 -12.96 14.43
CA ALA A 64 0.19 -11.88 13.53
C ALA A 64 0.81 -12.40 12.22
N ILE A 65 1.69 -13.40 12.28
CA ILE A 65 2.27 -14.04 11.09
C ILE A 65 1.20 -14.72 10.26
N ARG A 66 0.33 -15.54 10.86
CA ARG A 66 -0.73 -16.24 10.11
C ARG A 66 -1.76 -15.29 9.52
N VAL A 67 -2.03 -14.16 10.19
CA VAL A 67 -2.82 -13.07 9.60
C VAL A 67 -2.13 -12.46 8.38
N CYS A 68 -0.82 -12.20 8.45
CA CYS A 68 -0.07 -11.75 7.27
C CYS A 68 -0.17 -12.76 6.12
N ASP A 69 -0.02 -14.06 6.41
CA ASP A 69 -0.09 -15.13 5.41
C ASP A 69 -1.48 -15.18 4.72
N ARG A 70 -2.56 -15.03 5.49
CA ARG A 70 -3.95 -14.98 4.98
C ARG A 70 -4.23 -13.74 4.12
N LEU A 71 -3.54 -12.63 4.38
CA LEU A 71 -3.73 -11.39 3.62
C LEU A 71 -3.04 -11.40 2.26
N ARG A 72 -2.03 -12.24 2.04
CA ARG A 72 -1.25 -12.28 0.79
C ARG A 72 -2.11 -12.33 -0.48
N PRO A 73 -3.13 -13.23 -0.59
CA PRO A 73 -3.95 -13.34 -1.80
C PRO A 73 -4.85 -12.14 -2.07
N VAL A 74 -5.22 -11.36 -1.05
CA VAL A 74 -6.12 -10.20 -1.23
C VAL A 74 -5.39 -8.89 -1.52
N LEU A 75 -4.08 -8.83 -1.28
CA LEU A 75 -3.29 -7.62 -1.50
C LEU A 75 -3.37 -7.07 -2.95
N PRO A 76 -3.36 -7.89 -4.01
CA PRO A 76 -3.52 -7.38 -5.37
C PRO A 76 -4.87 -6.68 -5.61
N SER A 77 -5.95 -7.15 -4.97
CA SER A 77 -7.26 -6.50 -5.03
C SER A 77 -7.24 -5.13 -4.38
N ILE A 78 -6.62 -5.02 -3.19
CA ILE A 78 -6.43 -3.75 -2.49
C ILE A 78 -5.58 -2.79 -3.34
N LEU A 79 -4.53 -3.28 -4.00
CA LEU A 79 -3.71 -2.49 -4.91
C LEU A 79 -4.52 -1.95 -6.10
N ALA A 80 -5.32 -2.80 -6.74
CA ALA A 80 -6.15 -2.38 -7.87
C ALA A 80 -7.12 -1.26 -7.49
N ILE A 81 -7.69 -1.31 -6.28
CA ILE A 81 -8.58 -0.26 -5.75
C ILE A 81 -7.80 1.03 -5.48
N SER A 82 -6.62 0.92 -4.86
CA SER A 82 -5.83 2.07 -4.37
C SER A 82 -4.91 2.70 -5.41
N ALA A 83 -4.82 2.16 -6.63
CA ALA A 83 -3.89 2.65 -7.64
C ALA A 83 -4.11 4.15 -7.95
N ASN A 84 -3.06 4.96 -7.77
CA ASN A 84 -3.11 6.42 -7.87
C ASN A 84 -1.77 7.01 -8.35
N SER A 85 -1.06 6.32 -9.28
CA SER A 85 0.24 6.79 -9.79
C SER A 85 0.46 6.38 -11.26
N PRO A 86 -0.35 6.92 -12.23
CA PRO A 86 -0.23 6.53 -13.62
C PRO A 86 0.90 7.24 -14.37
N PHE A 87 1.51 8.26 -13.78
CA PHE A 87 2.54 9.10 -14.40
C PHE A 87 3.89 8.97 -13.70
N LEU A 88 4.95 8.96 -14.50
CA LEU A 88 6.34 8.90 -14.03
C LEU A 88 7.26 9.50 -15.09
N ASP A 89 8.30 10.21 -14.68
CA ASP A 89 9.32 10.81 -15.56
C ASP A 89 8.71 11.73 -16.66
N GLY A 90 7.68 12.49 -16.31
CA GLY A 90 7.03 13.48 -17.19
C GLY A 90 6.10 12.91 -18.25
N ARG A 91 5.68 11.64 -18.13
CA ARG A 91 4.84 10.96 -19.14
C ARG A 91 3.93 9.91 -18.52
N THR A 92 2.97 9.42 -19.30
CA THR A 92 2.21 8.23 -18.92
C THR A 92 3.15 7.02 -18.86
N SER A 93 3.10 6.30 -17.72
CA SER A 93 3.87 5.07 -17.53
C SER A 93 3.22 3.85 -18.21
N GLY A 94 1.95 3.97 -18.62
CA GLY A 94 1.15 2.83 -19.04
C GLY A 94 0.64 1.95 -17.87
N LEU A 95 0.98 2.30 -16.63
CA LEU A 95 0.58 1.58 -15.42
C LEU A 95 -0.52 2.35 -14.68
N HIS A 96 -1.24 1.71 -13.79
CA HIS A 96 -2.12 2.36 -12.82
C HIS A 96 -1.38 2.68 -11.51
N SER A 97 -0.41 1.83 -11.11
CA SER A 97 0.47 2.07 -9.98
C SER A 97 1.94 1.98 -10.42
N ALA A 98 2.50 3.08 -10.96
CA ALA A 98 3.93 3.19 -11.20
C ALA A 98 4.73 3.15 -9.90
N ARG A 99 4.16 3.64 -8.79
CA ARG A 99 4.74 3.55 -7.44
C ARG A 99 5.07 2.10 -7.08
N THR A 100 4.08 1.21 -7.17
CA THR A 100 4.29 -0.19 -6.79
C THR A 100 5.34 -0.85 -7.66
N GLN A 101 5.29 -0.65 -8.99
CA GLN A 101 6.32 -1.18 -9.89
C GLN A 101 7.72 -0.64 -9.55
N THR A 102 7.86 0.66 -9.32
CA THR A 102 9.14 1.29 -9.00
C THR A 102 9.69 0.77 -7.67
N PHE A 103 8.86 0.73 -6.63
CA PHE A 103 9.28 0.31 -5.31
C PHE A 103 9.53 -1.20 -5.22
N THR A 104 8.55 -2.03 -5.60
CA THR A 104 8.63 -3.48 -5.41
C THR A 104 9.69 -4.16 -6.28
N ARG A 105 10.03 -3.59 -7.45
CA ARG A 105 11.02 -4.18 -8.35
C ARG A 105 12.43 -3.62 -8.17
N SER A 106 12.57 -2.46 -7.57
CA SER A 106 13.89 -1.86 -7.30
C SER A 106 14.44 -2.27 -5.93
N PHE A 107 13.57 -2.32 -4.91
CA PHE A 107 14.01 -2.60 -3.55
C PHE A 107 14.10 -4.10 -3.27
N PRO A 108 15.16 -4.57 -2.62
CA PRO A 108 15.24 -5.95 -2.14
C PRO A 108 14.21 -6.18 -1.03
N ARG A 109 13.76 -7.42 -0.87
CA ARG A 109 12.83 -7.84 0.19
C ARG A 109 11.55 -7.00 0.21
N CYS A 110 11.01 -6.72 -0.98
CA CYS A 110 9.80 -5.94 -1.23
C CYS A 110 8.76 -6.81 -1.96
N GLY A 111 7.52 -6.34 -2.08
CA GLY A 111 6.42 -7.06 -2.73
C GLY A 111 5.69 -8.01 -1.79
N ILE A 112 5.09 -9.05 -2.35
CA ILE A 112 4.34 -10.05 -1.59
C ILE A 112 5.34 -10.99 -0.89
N PRO A 113 5.28 -11.19 0.46
CA PRO A 113 6.14 -12.15 1.15
C PRO A 113 5.76 -13.61 0.81
N ASP A 114 6.67 -14.54 1.08
CA ASP A 114 6.30 -15.93 1.26
C ASP A 114 5.49 -16.13 2.53
N ALA A 115 4.71 -17.22 2.63
CA ALA A 115 4.07 -17.59 3.88
C ALA A 115 5.10 -18.15 4.86
N PHE A 116 5.02 -17.73 6.12
CA PHE A 116 5.91 -18.21 7.17
C PHE A 116 5.25 -19.24 8.11
N GLY A 117 3.92 -19.22 8.24
CA GLY A 117 3.14 -20.12 9.08
C GLY A 117 3.34 -19.96 10.58
N SER A 118 4.50 -19.49 11.03
CA SER A 118 4.81 -19.28 12.45
C SER A 118 5.78 -18.14 12.66
N TRP A 119 5.72 -17.56 13.87
CA TRP A 119 6.69 -16.57 14.32
C TRP A 119 8.13 -17.09 14.31
N ASP A 120 8.30 -18.33 14.73
CA ASP A 120 9.62 -18.95 14.79
C ASP A 120 10.27 -19.07 13.39
N ALA A 121 9.51 -19.43 12.37
CA ALA A 121 10.01 -19.46 10.99
C ALA A 121 10.37 -18.05 10.49
N TYR A 122 9.52 -17.07 10.77
CA TYR A 122 9.77 -15.66 10.43
C TYR A 122 11.02 -15.13 11.16
N ALA A 123 11.11 -15.33 12.48
CA ALA A 123 12.23 -14.86 13.28
C ALA A 123 13.56 -15.46 12.81
N ARG A 124 13.61 -16.78 12.53
CA ARG A 124 14.80 -17.42 11.94
C ARG A 124 15.23 -16.77 10.62
N TYR A 125 14.27 -16.38 9.78
CA TYR A 125 14.61 -15.71 8.53
C TYR A 125 15.18 -14.31 8.76
N ILE A 126 14.61 -13.54 9.69
CA ILE A 126 15.14 -12.22 10.06
C ILE A 126 16.54 -12.35 10.68
N ASP A 127 16.74 -13.30 11.60
CA ASP A 127 18.05 -13.58 12.21
C ASP A 127 19.09 -13.98 11.17
N PHE A 128 18.71 -14.80 10.19
CA PHE A 128 19.56 -15.13 9.04
C PHE A 128 20.00 -13.89 8.26
N LEU A 129 19.06 -12.98 7.95
CA LEU A 129 19.38 -11.74 7.24
C LEU A 129 20.32 -10.83 8.04
N ILE A 130 20.14 -10.74 9.35
CA ILE A 130 21.00 -9.97 10.26
C ILE A 130 22.38 -10.62 10.36
N ALA A 131 22.45 -11.94 10.59
CA ALA A 131 23.70 -12.69 10.71
C ALA A 131 24.54 -12.63 9.44
N THR A 132 23.90 -12.62 8.28
CA THR A 132 24.57 -12.47 6.97
C THR A 132 24.86 -11.02 6.59
N ARG A 133 24.52 -10.06 7.45
CA ARG A 133 24.65 -8.62 7.19
C ARG A 133 23.87 -8.14 5.95
N SER A 134 22.83 -8.86 5.57
CA SER A 134 21.92 -8.47 4.47
C SER A 134 20.99 -7.34 4.89
N ILE A 135 20.71 -7.23 6.18
CA ILE A 135 20.00 -6.11 6.82
C ILE A 135 20.68 -5.79 8.15
N ILE A 136 20.48 -4.57 8.64
CA ILE A 136 20.94 -4.13 9.97
C ILE A 136 19.83 -4.37 11.01
N GLU A 137 18.58 -4.17 10.58
CA GLU A 137 17.40 -4.29 11.43
C GLU A 137 16.18 -4.78 10.63
N TYR A 138 15.20 -5.35 11.31
CA TYR A 138 14.02 -5.96 10.70
C TYR A 138 13.16 -4.96 9.88
N THR A 139 13.25 -3.66 10.14
CA THR A 139 12.50 -2.64 9.39
C THR A 139 12.96 -2.50 7.94
N GLN A 140 14.14 -3.05 7.59
CA GLN A 140 14.67 -3.10 6.23
C GLN A 140 14.07 -4.25 5.37
N VAL A 141 13.00 -4.86 5.86
CA VAL A 141 12.13 -5.76 5.10
C VAL A 141 10.88 -4.99 4.70
N TRP A 142 10.70 -4.73 3.42
CA TRP A 142 9.68 -3.81 2.91
C TRP A 142 8.50 -4.51 2.22
N TRP A 143 8.15 -5.72 2.65
CA TRP A 143 7.01 -6.44 2.11
C TRP A 143 5.70 -5.67 2.18
N SER A 144 4.79 -5.99 1.27
CA SER A 144 3.48 -5.34 1.14
C SER A 144 2.54 -5.58 2.33
N VAL A 145 2.80 -6.62 3.10
CA VAL A 145 2.24 -6.90 4.43
C VAL A 145 3.33 -7.48 5.31
N ARG A 146 3.40 -7.05 6.57
CA ARG A 146 4.39 -7.58 7.52
C ARG A 146 3.93 -7.40 8.97
N PRO A 147 4.41 -8.22 9.91
CA PRO A 147 4.30 -7.90 11.33
C PRO A 147 5.23 -6.74 11.68
N HIS A 148 4.79 -5.85 12.54
CA HIS A 148 5.61 -4.76 13.08
C HIS A 148 5.78 -4.93 14.58
N PHE A 149 6.96 -5.37 15.03
CA PHE A 149 7.20 -5.79 16.41
C PHE A 149 7.01 -4.69 17.43
N SER A 150 7.60 -3.51 17.17
CA SER A 150 7.59 -2.41 18.12
C SER A 150 6.19 -1.88 18.39
N PHE A 151 5.25 -2.08 17.46
CA PHE A 151 3.87 -1.62 17.59
C PHE A 151 2.88 -2.74 17.92
N GLY A 152 3.28 -4.01 17.81
CA GLY A 152 2.36 -5.15 17.98
C GLY A 152 1.26 -5.19 16.92
N THR A 153 1.58 -4.82 15.69
CA THR A 153 0.59 -4.67 14.61
C THR A 153 0.94 -5.54 13.41
N VAL A 154 -0.08 -5.83 12.59
CA VAL A 154 0.07 -6.17 11.19
C VAL A 154 0.01 -4.88 10.39
N GLU A 155 1.04 -4.63 9.57
CA GLU A 155 1.18 -3.45 8.71
C GLU A 155 0.88 -3.82 7.27
N VAL A 156 -0.18 -3.22 6.69
CA VAL A 156 -0.50 -3.32 5.26
C VAL A 156 0.06 -2.10 4.54
N ARG A 157 0.89 -2.32 3.50
CA ARG A 157 1.74 -1.29 2.87
C ARG A 157 1.52 -1.11 1.37
N ILE A 158 0.64 -1.90 0.77
CA ILE A 158 0.55 -2.03 -0.69
C ILE A 158 -0.06 -0.80 -1.38
N CYS A 159 -0.84 0.01 -0.68
CA CYS A 159 -1.61 1.11 -1.27
C CYS A 159 -0.76 2.29 -1.72
N ASP A 160 -1.09 2.88 -2.87
CA ASP A 160 -0.70 4.25 -3.18
C ASP A 160 -1.41 5.20 -2.21
N ILE A 161 -0.81 6.35 -1.89
CA ILE A 161 -1.51 7.43 -1.19
C ILE A 161 -2.66 7.95 -2.05
N GLN A 162 -3.78 8.37 -1.44
CA GLN A 162 -4.96 8.84 -2.15
C GLN A 162 -5.03 10.36 -2.23
N ALA A 163 -5.62 10.87 -3.31
CA ALA A 163 -5.75 12.31 -3.53
C ALA A 163 -6.64 13.00 -2.48
N THR A 164 -7.62 12.28 -1.92
CA THR A 164 -8.56 12.79 -0.92
C THR A 164 -8.47 12.05 0.41
N ALA A 165 -8.77 12.77 1.50
CA ALA A 165 -8.85 12.18 2.84
C ALA A 165 -9.91 11.09 2.92
N THR A 166 -11.07 11.29 2.30
CA THR A 166 -12.18 10.32 2.29
C THR A 166 -11.77 9.00 1.65
N GLU A 167 -11.00 9.03 0.54
CA GLU A 167 -10.48 7.80 -0.08
C GLU A 167 -9.43 7.11 0.79
N SER A 168 -8.58 7.87 1.48
CA SER A 168 -7.61 7.31 2.44
C SER A 168 -8.31 6.68 3.63
N GLU A 169 -9.38 7.31 4.12
CA GLU A 169 -10.22 6.78 5.20
C GLU A 169 -10.88 5.46 4.78
N ALA A 170 -11.53 5.42 3.61
CA ALA A 170 -12.18 4.22 3.09
C ALA A 170 -11.19 3.05 2.90
N LEU A 171 -9.98 3.33 2.39
CA LEU A 171 -8.93 2.31 2.25
C LEU A 171 -8.40 1.85 3.60
N SER A 172 -8.22 2.76 4.57
CA SER A 172 -7.78 2.40 5.92
C SER A 172 -8.82 1.54 6.62
N ALA A 173 -10.10 1.88 6.48
CA ALA A 173 -11.22 1.09 6.98
C ALA A 173 -11.29 -0.30 6.33
N LEU A 174 -11.10 -0.40 5.01
CA LEU A 174 -11.03 -1.69 4.32
C LEU A 174 -9.84 -2.53 4.80
N MET A 175 -8.65 -1.93 4.92
CA MET A 175 -7.47 -2.65 5.42
C MET A 175 -7.67 -3.15 6.86
N LEU A 176 -8.27 -2.33 7.73
CA LEU A 176 -8.66 -2.74 9.08
C LEU A 176 -9.61 -3.93 9.03
N ALA A 177 -10.68 -3.86 8.21
CA ALA A 177 -11.64 -4.94 8.07
C ALA A 177 -11.01 -6.24 7.52
N CYS A 178 -10.09 -6.15 6.54
CA CYS A 178 -9.36 -7.29 6.02
C CYS A 178 -8.49 -7.96 7.09
N VAL A 179 -7.74 -7.18 7.88
CA VAL A 179 -6.92 -7.71 8.98
C VAL A 179 -7.80 -8.34 10.06
N ALA A 180 -8.90 -7.69 10.44
CA ALA A 180 -9.84 -8.22 11.44
C ALA A 180 -10.51 -9.52 10.99
N GLN A 181 -10.92 -9.59 9.71
CA GLN A 181 -11.52 -10.81 9.14
C GLN A 181 -10.49 -11.95 9.07
N ALA A 182 -9.28 -11.69 8.63
CA ALA A 182 -8.20 -12.67 8.61
C ALA A 182 -7.87 -13.18 10.03
N ALA A 183 -7.87 -12.30 11.03
CA ALA A 183 -7.66 -12.64 12.42
C ALA A 183 -8.80 -13.50 12.99
N ARG A 184 -10.05 -13.17 12.64
CA ARG A 184 -11.23 -13.98 13.02
C ARG A 184 -11.18 -15.37 12.43
N GLU A 185 -10.85 -15.51 11.15
CA GLU A 185 -10.71 -16.81 10.50
C GLU A 185 -9.60 -17.67 11.12
N GLU A 186 -8.52 -17.02 11.56
CA GLU A 186 -7.45 -17.69 12.29
C GLU A 186 -7.94 -18.20 13.66
N ASP A 187 -8.68 -17.38 14.41
CA ASP A 187 -9.24 -17.75 15.72
C ASP A 187 -10.29 -18.88 15.60
N GLU A 188 -11.02 -18.92 14.49
CA GLU A 188 -12.00 -19.97 14.16
C GLU A 188 -11.34 -21.25 13.62
N GLY A 189 -10.01 -21.26 13.42
CA GLY A 189 -9.28 -22.40 12.86
C GLY A 189 -9.65 -22.72 11.41
N ARG A 190 -10.09 -21.71 10.64
CA ARG A 190 -10.41 -21.91 9.21
C ARG A 190 -9.15 -22.25 8.42
N PRO A 191 -9.22 -23.20 7.48
CA PRO A 191 -8.09 -23.48 6.61
C PRO A 191 -7.60 -22.22 5.88
N SER A 192 -6.30 -22.09 5.71
CA SER A 192 -5.68 -21.09 4.85
C SER A 192 -4.88 -21.80 3.77
N GLU A 193 -5.08 -21.42 2.53
CA GLU A 193 -4.28 -21.92 1.43
C GLU A 193 -2.92 -21.23 1.41
N ASP A 194 -1.86 -22.04 1.43
CA ASP A 194 -0.50 -21.53 1.19
C ASP A 194 -0.26 -21.43 -0.32
N LEU A 195 -0.75 -20.33 -0.89
CA LEU A 195 -0.56 -20.06 -2.30
C LEU A 195 0.88 -19.64 -2.60
N PRO A 196 1.51 -20.23 -3.62
CA PRO A 196 2.86 -19.84 -4.02
C PRO A 196 2.92 -18.34 -4.38
N HIS A 197 3.95 -17.67 -3.90
CA HIS A 197 4.19 -16.24 -4.16
C HIS A 197 4.01 -15.87 -5.65
N ARG A 198 4.58 -16.66 -6.58
CA ARG A 198 4.52 -16.41 -8.01
C ARG A 198 3.11 -16.38 -8.60
N VAL A 199 2.15 -17.07 -7.99
CA VAL A 199 0.75 -17.09 -8.44
C VAL A 199 0.06 -15.78 -8.01
N ILE A 200 0.34 -15.30 -6.80
CA ILE A 200 -0.17 -14.03 -6.30
C ILE A 200 0.45 -12.85 -7.08
N GLU A 201 1.72 -12.96 -7.45
CA GLU A 201 2.44 -11.94 -8.23
C GLU A 201 1.83 -11.70 -9.62
N GLU A 202 1.20 -12.69 -10.24
CA GLU A 202 0.49 -12.48 -11.49
C GLU A 202 -0.70 -11.51 -11.32
N ASN A 203 -1.47 -11.66 -10.24
CA ASN A 203 -2.52 -10.70 -9.90
C ASN A 203 -1.95 -9.33 -9.48
N THR A 204 -0.80 -9.31 -8.82
CA THR A 204 -0.10 -8.06 -8.47
C THR A 204 0.28 -7.30 -9.73
N TRP A 205 0.84 -7.98 -10.74
CA TRP A 205 1.16 -7.37 -12.03
C TRP A 205 -0.10 -6.83 -12.73
N ARG A 206 -1.18 -7.60 -12.74
CA ARG A 206 -2.46 -7.15 -13.33
C ARG A 206 -3.01 -5.91 -12.64
N ALA A 207 -2.95 -5.86 -11.32
CA ALA A 207 -3.33 -4.69 -10.53
C ALA A 207 -2.45 -3.46 -10.83
N ILE A 208 -1.12 -3.63 -10.90
CA ILE A 208 -0.16 -2.59 -11.28
C ILE A 208 -0.48 -2.05 -12.68
N ARG A 209 -0.67 -2.94 -13.64
CA ARG A 209 -0.77 -2.60 -15.07
C ARG A 209 -2.13 -2.02 -15.43
N TYR A 210 -3.21 -2.62 -14.92
CA TYR A 210 -4.56 -2.35 -15.38
C TYR A 210 -5.48 -1.77 -14.30
N GLY A 211 -5.10 -1.83 -13.01
CA GLY A 211 -5.93 -1.35 -11.90
C GLY A 211 -7.35 -1.91 -11.98
N LEU A 212 -8.35 -1.06 -11.78
CA LEU A 212 -9.77 -1.43 -11.87
C LEU A 212 -10.29 -1.64 -13.32
N ASP A 213 -9.50 -1.28 -14.33
CA ASP A 213 -9.86 -1.52 -15.74
C ASP A 213 -9.57 -2.97 -16.20
N GLY A 214 -8.80 -3.71 -15.39
CA GLY A 214 -8.33 -5.05 -15.72
C GLY A 214 -9.21 -6.16 -15.21
N GLN A 215 -8.62 -7.36 -15.30
CA GLN A 215 -9.15 -8.59 -14.72
C GLN A 215 -8.12 -9.19 -13.77
N LEU A 216 -8.60 -9.76 -12.68
CA LEU A 216 -7.82 -10.57 -11.75
C LEU A 216 -8.17 -12.05 -11.94
N ILE A 217 -7.26 -12.92 -11.55
CA ILE A 217 -7.44 -14.37 -11.58
C ILE A 217 -7.99 -14.80 -10.22
N ASP A 218 -9.04 -15.59 -10.22
CA ASP A 218 -9.45 -16.35 -9.06
C ASP A 218 -8.43 -17.46 -8.81
N LEU A 219 -7.73 -17.36 -7.69
CA LEU A 219 -6.61 -18.26 -7.41
C LEU A 219 -7.06 -19.67 -7.04
N ALA A 220 -8.36 -19.87 -6.72
CA ALA A 220 -8.92 -21.16 -6.38
C ALA A 220 -9.17 -22.03 -7.63
N ASP A 221 -9.65 -21.43 -8.73
CA ASP A 221 -10.08 -22.19 -9.92
C ASP A 221 -9.42 -21.72 -11.23
N GLY A 222 -8.62 -20.64 -11.20
CA GLY A 222 -7.96 -20.06 -12.37
C GLY A 222 -8.87 -19.24 -13.27
N SER A 223 -10.14 -19.07 -12.94
CA SER A 223 -11.05 -18.20 -13.69
C SER A 223 -10.67 -16.72 -13.58
N SER A 224 -11.15 -15.90 -14.49
CA SER A 224 -10.91 -14.46 -14.44
C SER A 224 -12.18 -13.72 -14.03
N TYR A 225 -12.02 -12.68 -13.23
CA TYR A 225 -13.11 -11.76 -12.86
C TYR A 225 -12.65 -10.31 -13.00
N SER A 226 -13.60 -9.36 -13.15
CA SER A 226 -13.25 -7.96 -13.26
C SER A 226 -12.56 -7.46 -12.00
N ALA A 227 -11.48 -6.68 -12.13
CA ALA A 227 -10.81 -6.08 -10.97
C ALA A 227 -11.75 -5.17 -10.15
N ARG A 228 -12.78 -4.60 -10.78
CA ARG A 228 -13.84 -3.87 -10.09
C ARG A 228 -14.66 -4.79 -9.18
N GLY A 229 -14.96 -6.01 -9.61
CA GLY A 229 -15.63 -7.02 -8.79
C GLY A 229 -14.82 -7.46 -7.56
N ALA A 230 -13.51 -7.13 -7.51
CA ALA A 230 -12.71 -7.34 -6.31
C ALA A 230 -13.22 -6.50 -5.11
N ILE A 231 -13.80 -5.33 -5.36
CA ILE A 231 -14.40 -4.50 -4.31
C ILE A 231 -15.54 -5.28 -3.64
N ASP A 232 -16.47 -5.79 -4.44
CA ASP A 232 -17.63 -6.53 -3.94
C ASP A 232 -17.19 -7.80 -3.21
N ARG A 233 -16.19 -8.52 -3.73
CA ARG A 233 -15.61 -9.72 -3.07
C ARG A 233 -14.99 -9.39 -1.71
N LEU A 234 -14.20 -8.31 -1.60
CA LEU A 234 -13.61 -7.89 -0.33
C LEU A 234 -14.67 -7.42 0.66
N LEU A 235 -15.66 -6.66 0.20
CA LEU A 235 -16.77 -6.22 1.04
C LEU A 235 -17.62 -7.41 1.53
N ALA A 236 -17.88 -8.40 0.69
CA ALA A 236 -18.59 -9.61 1.09
C ALA A 236 -17.78 -10.44 2.09
N TRP A 237 -16.48 -10.63 1.85
CA TRP A 237 -15.58 -11.37 2.76
C TRP A 237 -15.46 -10.72 4.13
N THR A 238 -15.39 -9.39 4.18
CA THR A 238 -15.22 -8.61 5.42
C THR A 238 -16.54 -8.22 6.09
N GLU A 239 -17.69 -8.54 5.49
CA GLU A 239 -19.01 -8.13 5.99
C GLU A 239 -19.22 -8.47 7.49
N PRO A 240 -18.90 -9.69 7.98
CA PRO A 240 -19.16 -10.03 9.37
C PRO A 240 -18.43 -9.13 10.37
N VAL A 241 -17.16 -8.79 10.10
CA VAL A 241 -16.38 -7.91 10.98
C VAL A 241 -16.74 -6.43 10.78
N ARG A 242 -17.12 -6.04 9.58
CA ARG A 242 -17.57 -4.65 9.32
C ARG A 242 -18.88 -4.36 10.04
N SER A 243 -19.83 -5.29 10.01
CA SER A 243 -21.07 -5.18 10.77
C SER A 243 -20.84 -5.10 12.27
N GLU A 244 -19.96 -5.95 12.81
CA GLU A 244 -19.64 -5.98 14.25
C GLU A 244 -18.93 -4.71 14.71
N LEU A 245 -17.99 -4.18 13.92
CA LEU A 245 -17.19 -3.00 14.24
C LEU A 245 -17.82 -1.68 13.76
N ALA A 246 -19.01 -1.72 13.17
CA ALA A 246 -19.68 -0.58 12.57
C ALA A 246 -18.79 0.17 11.55
N ILE A 247 -18.05 -0.57 10.73
CA ILE A 247 -17.18 -0.03 9.69
C ILE A 247 -17.96 0.10 8.39
N ASP A 248 -18.14 1.33 7.92
CA ASP A 248 -18.64 1.61 6.58
C ASP A 248 -17.48 1.88 5.60
N VAL A 249 -17.60 1.33 4.39
CA VAL A 249 -16.58 1.49 3.33
C VAL A 249 -17.27 1.77 2.02
N ALA A 250 -17.01 2.95 1.47
CA ALA A 250 -17.51 3.35 0.16
C ALA A 250 -16.36 3.86 -0.73
N PHE A 251 -16.28 3.37 -1.95
CA PHE A 251 -15.29 3.80 -2.93
C PHE A 251 -15.93 4.55 -4.09
N PRO A 252 -15.25 5.57 -4.64
CA PRO A 252 -15.70 6.21 -5.86
C PRO A 252 -15.73 5.21 -7.04
N ALA A 253 -16.55 5.51 -8.05
CA ALA A 253 -16.68 4.68 -9.24
C ALA A 253 -15.37 4.50 -10.04
N ALA A 254 -14.38 5.38 -9.84
CA ALA A 254 -13.06 5.32 -10.47
C ALA A 254 -11.98 5.61 -9.42
N ASN A 255 -10.89 4.81 -9.43
CA ASN A 255 -9.73 5.08 -8.60
C ASN A 255 -8.94 6.30 -9.09
N GLY A 256 -7.96 6.74 -8.32
CA GLY A 256 -7.17 7.93 -8.64
C GLY A 256 -6.46 7.83 -9.99
N ALA A 257 -5.90 6.67 -10.33
CA ALA A 257 -5.22 6.47 -11.61
C ALA A 257 -6.18 6.60 -12.82
N GLN A 258 -7.38 6.06 -12.70
CA GLN A 258 -8.41 6.19 -13.75
C GLN A 258 -8.83 7.65 -13.95
N ARG A 259 -9.05 8.39 -12.86
CA ARG A 259 -9.42 9.82 -12.92
C ARG A 259 -8.32 10.64 -13.58
N GLN A 260 -7.07 10.47 -13.14
CA GLN A 260 -5.92 11.17 -13.72
C GLN A 260 -5.74 10.88 -15.22
N ARG A 261 -5.85 9.61 -15.62
CA ARG A 261 -5.74 9.21 -17.02
C ARG A 261 -6.88 9.75 -17.88
N ARG A 262 -8.09 9.83 -17.34
CA ARG A 262 -9.24 10.43 -18.02
C ARG A 262 -9.01 11.91 -18.29
N MET A 263 -8.58 12.68 -17.29
CA MET A 263 -8.26 14.10 -17.48
C MET A 263 -7.25 14.31 -18.62
N LEU A 264 -6.19 13.50 -18.66
CA LEU A 264 -5.20 13.57 -19.76
C LEU A 264 -5.82 13.22 -21.12
N ALA A 265 -6.67 12.18 -21.18
CA ALA A 265 -7.37 11.77 -22.39
C ALA A 265 -8.38 12.82 -22.88
N ASP A 266 -8.97 13.57 -21.97
CA ASP A 266 -9.90 14.68 -22.26
C ASP A 266 -9.15 15.98 -22.65
N GLY A 267 -7.81 15.94 -22.75
CA GLY A 267 -6.98 17.02 -23.29
C GLY A 267 -6.29 17.88 -22.24
N ALA A 268 -6.40 17.58 -20.95
CA ALA A 268 -5.65 18.30 -19.93
C ALA A 268 -4.14 18.03 -20.03
N GLU A 269 -3.32 19.05 -19.75
CA GLU A 269 -1.90 18.86 -19.60
C GLU A 269 -1.55 18.16 -18.29
N LEU A 270 -0.40 17.48 -18.24
CA LEU A 270 0.05 16.77 -17.02
C LEU A 270 0.15 17.69 -15.79
N ARG A 271 0.47 18.97 -16.01
CA ARG A 271 0.52 19.98 -14.94
C ARG A 271 -0.87 20.29 -14.38
N GLU A 272 -1.87 20.34 -15.24
CA GLU A 272 -3.27 20.59 -14.85
C GLU A 272 -3.82 19.39 -14.07
N VAL A 273 -3.52 18.17 -14.52
CA VAL A 273 -3.87 16.94 -13.77
C VAL A 273 -3.27 16.97 -12.36
N TYR A 274 -2.01 17.35 -12.22
CA TYR A 274 -1.38 17.39 -10.91
C TYR A 274 -1.87 18.57 -10.05
N ALA A 275 -2.19 19.71 -10.67
CA ALA A 275 -2.81 20.85 -9.96
C ALA A 275 -4.16 20.46 -9.35
N GLU A 276 -4.96 19.66 -10.07
CA GLU A 276 -6.23 19.13 -9.55
C GLU A 276 -6.01 18.19 -8.35
N ILE A 277 -4.99 17.32 -8.40
CA ILE A 277 -4.64 16.47 -7.26
C ILE A 277 -4.24 17.32 -6.04
N MET A 278 -3.42 18.34 -6.25
CA MET A 278 -3.01 19.26 -5.19
C MET A 278 -4.22 19.95 -4.56
N ARG A 279 -5.17 20.44 -5.40
CA ARG A 279 -6.40 21.05 -4.93
C ARG A 279 -7.22 20.08 -4.08
N GLN A 280 -7.46 18.85 -4.57
CA GLN A 280 -8.20 17.82 -3.82
C GLN A 280 -7.51 17.47 -2.50
N THR A 281 -6.19 17.37 -2.50
CA THR A 281 -5.42 17.10 -1.29
C THR A 281 -5.57 18.24 -0.28
N GLU A 282 -5.46 19.48 -0.71
CA GLU A 282 -5.56 20.64 0.18
C GLU A 282 -6.96 20.84 0.75
N GLU A 283 -7.99 20.60 -0.05
CA GLU A 283 -9.39 20.76 0.36
C GLU A 283 -9.86 19.68 1.35
N THR A 284 -9.34 18.46 1.22
CA THR A 284 -9.86 17.32 1.98
C THR A 284 -8.99 16.91 3.18
N TYR A 285 -7.67 17.07 3.10
CA TYR A 285 -6.78 16.83 4.23
C TYR A 285 -6.67 18.07 5.12
N THR A 286 -7.80 18.61 5.51
CA THR A 286 -7.87 19.70 6.50
C THR A 286 -7.63 19.12 7.88
N MET A 287 -6.65 19.66 8.60
CA MET A 287 -6.49 19.31 10.01
C MET A 287 -7.39 20.20 10.86
N SER A 288 -8.18 19.60 11.75
CA SER A 288 -8.68 20.31 12.92
C SER A 288 -7.48 20.85 13.72
N ASP A 289 -7.66 22.02 14.34
CA ASP A 289 -6.64 22.64 15.19
C ASP A 289 -6.14 21.59 16.23
N PRO A 290 -4.83 21.30 16.31
CA PRO A 290 -4.30 20.35 17.31
C PRO A 290 -4.66 20.72 18.75
N SER A 291 -4.94 22.00 19.05
CA SER A 291 -5.38 22.46 20.37
C SER A 291 -6.75 21.93 20.76
N THR A 292 -7.55 21.42 19.77
CA THR A 292 -8.86 20.82 20.01
C THR A 292 -8.81 19.30 20.21
N TRP A 293 -7.64 18.69 20.15
CA TRP A 293 -7.49 17.26 20.37
C TRP A 293 -7.43 16.98 21.88
N GLU A 294 -8.50 16.38 22.41
CA GLU A 294 -8.44 15.75 23.72
C GLU A 294 -7.61 14.47 23.59
N ALA A 295 -6.59 14.32 24.45
CA ALA A 295 -5.86 13.08 24.53
C ALA A 295 -6.81 11.96 25.01
N PRO A 296 -6.78 10.76 24.41
CA PRO A 296 -7.59 9.63 24.82
C PRO A 296 -7.24 9.14 26.21
#